data_1f57ee09fd6d2200604356ff934df734
#
_entry.id   1f57ee09fd6d2200604356ff934df734
#
_cell.length_a   1.000
_cell.length_b   1.000
_cell.length_c   1.000
_cell.angle_alpha   90.00
_cell.angle_beta   90.00
_cell.angle_gamma   90.00
#
_symmetry.space_group_name_H-M   'P 1'
#
loop_
_entity.id
_entity.type
_entity.pdbx_description
1 polymer ?
#
loop_
_entity_poly.entity_id
_entity_poly.type
_entity_poly.pdbx_seq_one_letter_code
_entity_poly.pdbx_strand_id
1 'polypeptide(L)'
;MDKQHIIEENLKLVVWCESLKELTDEVWFSCFSEGSWGIADVISHFISWDQFLLNYRLPAIIHGEEFLEVQVDVETINAKASQYARSGISKFDLIEKCMAKRNELVSQVESIPAEKFAEQFIFGRTRLTLKEYFSDFIDHDKHHMDQIHDFLMRQ
;
A
#
# COMPACT_ATOMS: atom_id res chain seq x y z
N MET A 1 -15.19 -2.63 11.87
CA MET A 1 -14.53 -3.17 10.66
C MET A 1 -14.12 -4.60 10.93
N ASP A 2 -14.60 -5.54 10.16
CA ASP A 2 -14.24 -6.94 10.27
C ASP A 2 -13.26 -7.37 9.17
N LYS A 3 -12.83 -8.64 9.21
CA LYS A 3 -11.91 -9.21 8.22
C LYS A 3 -12.43 -9.04 6.79
N GLN A 4 -13.71 -9.33 6.57
CA GLN A 4 -14.30 -9.24 5.23
C GLN A 4 -14.28 -7.82 4.69
N HIS A 5 -14.57 -6.83 5.53
CA HIS A 5 -14.53 -5.43 5.15
C HIS A 5 -13.09 -4.99 4.80
N ILE A 6 -12.11 -5.46 5.57
CA ILE A 6 -10.70 -5.19 5.31
C ILE A 6 -10.30 -5.73 3.92
N ILE A 7 -10.71 -6.95 3.59
CA ILE A 7 -10.45 -7.57 2.29
C ILE A 7 -11.09 -6.75 1.18
N GLU A 8 -12.35 -6.39 1.33
CA GLU A 8 -13.11 -5.62 0.33
C GLU A 8 -12.49 -4.26 0.05
N GLU A 9 -12.07 -3.55 1.09
CA GLU A 9 -11.43 -2.23 0.94
C GLU A 9 -10.10 -2.34 0.20
N ASN A 10 -9.31 -3.39 0.49
CA ASN A 10 -8.06 -3.62 -0.23
C ASN A 10 -8.27 -4.00 -1.69
N LEU A 11 -9.32 -4.76 -2.00
CA LEU A 11 -9.67 -5.09 -3.39
C LEU A 11 -10.16 -3.87 -4.16
N LYS A 12 -10.78 -2.90 -3.50
CA LYS A 12 -11.14 -1.61 -4.14
C LYS A 12 -9.91 -0.87 -4.64
N LEU A 13 -8.80 -0.93 -3.92
CA LEU A 13 -7.55 -0.34 -4.39
C LEU A 13 -7.09 -0.99 -5.70
N VAL A 14 -7.20 -2.31 -5.82
CA VAL A 14 -6.82 -3.03 -7.04
C VAL A 14 -7.65 -2.54 -8.24
N VAL A 15 -8.97 -2.43 -8.07
CA VAL A 15 -9.86 -1.92 -9.12
C VAL A 15 -9.51 -0.48 -9.50
N TRP A 16 -9.26 0.36 -8.49
CA TRP A 16 -8.87 1.75 -8.71
C TRP A 16 -7.54 1.85 -9.47
N CYS A 17 -6.54 1.04 -9.12
CA CYS A 17 -5.26 1.00 -9.85
C CYS A 17 -5.45 0.65 -11.31
N GLU A 18 -6.31 -0.32 -11.62
CA GLU A 18 -6.64 -0.68 -13.00
C GLU A 18 -7.13 0.53 -13.80
N SER A 19 -7.96 1.38 -13.17
CA SER A 19 -8.51 2.56 -13.82
C SER A 19 -7.43 3.57 -14.24
N LEU A 20 -6.29 3.59 -13.58
CA LEU A 20 -5.19 4.51 -13.88
C LEU A 20 -4.51 4.20 -15.22
N LYS A 21 -4.72 3.03 -15.79
CA LYS A 21 -4.19 2.67 -17.11
C LYS A 21 -4.72 3.58 -18.22
N GLU A 22 -5.88 4.20 -18.01
CA GLU A 22 -6.49 5.13 -18.97
C GLU A 22 -5.80 6.48 -19.04
N LEU A 23 -4.94 6.82 -18.07
CA LEU A 23 -4.21 8.08 -18.05
C LEU A 23 -3.15 8.10 -19.16
N THR A 24 -2.91 9.30 -19.71
CA THR A 24 -1.78 9.50 -20.61
C THR A 24 -0.46 9.37 -19.85
N ASP A 25 0.61 9.05 -20.56
CA ASP A 25 1.95 9.00 -19.94
C ASP A 25 2.36 10.36 -19.40
N GLU A 26 1.99 11.43 -20.08
CA GLU A 26 2.26 12.80 -19.62
C GLU A 26 1.68 13.06 -18.23
N VAL A 27 0.42 12.74 -18.02
CA VAL A 27 -0.24 12.90 -16.71
C VAL A 27 0.34 11.93 -15.68
N TRP A 28 0.57 10.69 -16.06
CA TRP A 28 1.10 9.65 -15.18
C TRP A 28 2.47 10.03 -14.58
N PHE A 29 3.35 10.61 -15.39
CA PHE A 29 4.70 10.97 -14.96
C PHE A 29 4.81 12.43 -14.45
N SER A 30 3.73 13.21 -14.49
CA SER A 30 3.72 14.58 -13.97
C SER A 30 3.82 14.58 -12.44
N CYS A 31 4.49 15.59 -11.90
CA CYS A 31 4.52 15.80 -10.44
C CYS A 31 3.30 16.64 -10.03
N PHE A 32 2.82 16.42 -8.80
CA PHE A 32 1.69 17.18 -8.24
C PHE A 32 2.01 18.69 -8.15
N SER A 33 3.26 18.98 -7.86
CA SER A 33 3.83 20.32 -7.87
C SER A 33 5.33 20.21 -8.15
N GLU A 34 5.99 21.33 -8.42
CA GLU A 34 7.42 21.35 -8.72
C GLU A 34 8.23 20.71 -7.59
N GLY A 35 9.05 19.72 -7.92
CA GLY A 35 9.91 19.02 -6.97
C GLY A 35 9.20 18.01 -6.08
N SER A 36 7.89 17.78 -6.26
CA SER A 36 7.13 16.80 -5.49
C SER A 36 6.96 15.47 -6.25
N TRP A 37 6.31 14.53 -5.59
CA TRP A 37 5.88 13.27 -6.21
C TRP A 37 4.78 13.52 -7.24
N GLY A 38 4.56 12.53 -8.07
CA GLY A 38 3.40 12.39 -8.93
C GLY A 38 2.75 11.01 -8.73
N ILE A 39 1.82 10.68 -9.62
CA ILE A 39 1.05 9.43 -9.53
C ILE A 39 1.98 8.21 -9.57
N ALA A 40 2.96 8.18 -10.48
CA ALA A 40 3.89 7.06 -10.60
C ALA A 40 4.64 6.78 -9.28
N ASP A 41 5.07 7.84 -8.60
CA ASP A 41 5.78 7.70 -7.32
C ASP A 41 4.88 7.10 -6.24
N VAL A 42 3.62 7.52 -6.18
CA VAL A 42 2.64 7.00 -5.22
C VAL A 42 2.38 5.51 -5.46
N ILE A 43 2.20 5.11 -6.71
CA ILE A 43 1.95 3.69 -7.04
C ILE A 43 3.17 2.84 -6.68
N SER A 44 4.38 3.30 -6.96
CA SER A 44 5.60 2.62 -6.54
C SER A 44 5.75 2.55 -5.02
N HIS A 45 5.33 3.60 -4.32
CA HIS A 45 5.28 3.66 -2.86
C HIS A 45 4.34 2.57 -2.30
N PHE A 46 3.18 2.36 -2.88
CA PHE A 46 2.28 1.26 -2.49
C PHE A 46 2.97 -0.10 -2.65
N ILE A 47 3.66 -0.33 -3.77
CA ILE A 47 4.38 -1.59 -4.01
C ILE A 47 5.42 -1.84 -2.92
N SER A 48 6.21 -0.83 -2.58
CA SER A 48 7.28 -0.95 -1.59
C SER A 48 6.75 -1.25 -0.20
N TRP A 49 5.69 -0.59 0.23
CA TRP A 49 5.09 -0.81 1.54
C TRP A 49 4.29 -2.10 1.62
N ASP A 50 3.63 -2.51 0.55
CA ASP A 50 3.00 -3.83 0.48
C ASP A 50 4.06 -4.94 0.61
N GLN A 51 5.19 -4.79 -0.07
CA GLN A 51 6.31 -5.73 0.05
C GLN A 51 6.85 -5.78 1.48
N PHE A 52 6.94 -4.63 2.14
CA PHE A 52 7.36 -4.55 3.54
C PHE A 52 6.40 -5.34 4.45
N LEU A 53 5.09 -5.18 4.29
CA LEU A 53 4.10 -5.94 5.04
C LEU A 53 4.23 -7.44 4.78
N LEU A 54 4.40 -7.83 3.53
CA LEU A 54 4.53 -9.24 3.14
C LEU A 54 5.80 -9.88 3.72
N ASN A 55 6.90 -9.14 3.77
CA ASN A 55 8.17 -9.66 4.24
C ASN A 55 8.30 -9.69 5.77
N TYR A 56 7.78 -8.67 6.46
CA TYR A 56 8.11 -8.45 7.86
C TYR A 56 6.91 -8.46 8.82
N ARG A 57 5.71 -8.13 8.36
CA ARG A 57 4.54 -7.98 9.23
C ARG A 57 3.61 -9.20 9.19
N LEU A 58 3.16 -9.56 8.01
CA LEU A 58 2.20 -10.66 7.84
C LEU A 58 2.77 -12.02 8.30
N PRO A 59 4.02 -12.39 8.01
CA PRO A 59 4.57 -13.65 8.51
C PRO A 59 4.55 -13.73 10.03
N ALA A 60 4.90 -12.65 10.73
CA ALA A 60 4.86 -12.60 12.18
C ALA A 60 3.43 -12.77 12.73
N ILE A 61 2.47 -12.09 12.09
CA ILE A 61 1.04 -12.19 12.46
C ILE A 61 0.53 -13.61 12.23
N ILE A 62 0.80 -14.20 11.07
CA ILE A 62 0.30 -15.53 10.69
C ILE A 62 0.88 -16.61 11.59
N HIS A 63 2.16 -16.52 11.93
CA HIS A 63 2.87 -17.51 12.75
C HIS A 63 2.78 -17.24 14.26
N GLY A 64 2.13 -16.14 14.65
CA GLY A 64 2.03 -15.76 16.07
C GLY A 64 3.36 -15.36 16.70
N GLU A 65 4.31 -14.92 15.89
CA GLU A 65 5.62 -14.46 16.34
C GLU A 65 5.56 -13.01 16.80
N GLU A 66 6.48 -12.62 17.68
CA GLU A 66 6.64 -11.23 18.06
C GLU A 66 7.11 -10.42 16.84
N PHE A 67 6.60 -9.19 16.73
CA PHE A 67 7.10 -8.27 15.72
C PHE A 67 8.55 -7.92 16.07
N LEU A 68 9.48 -8.40 15.24
CA LEU A 68 10.85 -7.93 15.31
C LEU A 68 10.86 -6.44 15.01
N GLU A 69 11.51 -5.65 15.87
CA GLU A 69 11.80 -4.26 15.56
C GLU A 69 12.76 -4.22 14.37
N VAL A 70 12.18 -4.20 13.18
CA VAL A 70 12.95 -3.87 11.99
C VAL A 70 13.07 -2.35 12.02
N GLN A 71 14.30 -1.86 12.11
CA GLN A 71 14.53 -0.43 11.94
C GLN A 71 14.15 -0.05 10.52
N VAL A 72 13.03 0.66 10.40
CA VAL A 72 12.52 1.08 9.11
C VAL A 72 12.96 2.51 8.86
N ASP A 73 13.81 2.70 7.87
CA ASP A 73 14.11 4.02 7.35
C ASP A 73 13.05 4.36 6.29
N VAL A 74 11.98 5.03 6.73
CA VAL A 74 10.86 5.43 5.90
C VAL A 74 11.34 6.27 4.70
N GLU A 75 12.26 7.21 4.95
CA GLU A 75 12.76 8.10 3.90
C GLU A 75 13.52 7.31 2.83
N THR A 76 14.32 6.32 3.22
CA THR A 76 15.05 5.47 2.27
C THR A 76 14.10 4.62 1.44
N ILE A 77 13.08 4.00 2.05
CA ILE A 77 12.09 3.21 1.32
C ILE A 77 11.36 4.08 0.31
N ASN A 78 10.92 5.26 0.72
CA ASN A 78 10.19 6.18 -0.15
C ASN A 78 11.07 6.72 -1.28
N ALA A 79 12.34 7.06 -0.99
CA ALA A 79 13.28 7.52 -2.01
C ALA A 79 13.54 6.43 -3.08
N LYS A 80 13.74 5.19 -2.66
CA LYS A 80 13.92 4.06 -3.57
C LYS A 80 12.67 3.79 -4.41
N ALA A 81 11.50 3.93 -3.82
CA ALA A 81 10.23 3.76 -4.53
C ALA A 81 10.11 4.79 -5.66
N SER A 82 10.43 6.05 -5.39
CA SER A 82 10.40 7.12 -6.39
C SER A 82 11.45 6.89 -7.49
N GLN A 83 12.66 6.48 -7.12
CA GLN A 83 13.71 6.13 -8.10
C GLN A 83 13.24 5.01 -9.03
N TYR A 84 12.59 4.00 -8.50
CA TYR A 84 12.05 2.88 -9.30
C TYR A 84 10.98 3.37 -10.26
N ALA A 85 10.06 4.23 -9.80
CA ALA A 85 9.00 4.81 -10.64
C ALA A 85 9.57 5.61 -11.82
N ARG A 86 10.76 6.19 -11.65
CA ARG A 86 11.43 7.03 -12.66
C ARG A 86 12.55 6.31 -13.41
N SER A 87 12.67 4.99 -13.25
CA SER A 87 13.77 4.19 -13.82
C SER A 87 13.55 3.75 -15.28
N GLY A 88 12.43 4.14 -15.89
CA GLY A 88 12.07 3.70 -17.25
C GLY A 88 10.99 2.63 -17.28
N ILE A 89 10.50 2.19 -16.15
CA ILE A 89 9.37 1.24 -16.10
C ILE A 89 8.12 1.91 -16.68
N SER A 90 7.38 1.18 -17.51
CA SER A 90 6.15 1.70 -18.12
C SER A 90 5.04 1.86 -17.07
N LYS A 91 4.10 2.75 -17.37
CA LYS A 91 2.86 2.90 -16.59
C LYS A 91 2.15 1.55 -16.42
N PHE A 92 1.97 0.83 -17.53
CA PHE A 92 1.29 -0.47 -17.51
C PHE A 92 1.99 -1.45 -16.58
N ASP A 93 3.30 -1.61 -16.69
CA ASP A 93 4.06 -2.56 -15.89
C ASP A 93 4.04 -2.20 -14.40
N LEU A 94 4.13 -0.92 -14.07
CA LEU A 94 4.09 -0.47 -12.68
C LEU A 94 2.71 -0.72 -12.05
N ILE A 95 1.64 -0.41 -12.78
CA ILE A 95 0.27 -0.67 -12.32
C ILE A 95 0.05 -2.18 -12.12
N GLU A 96 0.47 -3.01 -13.08
CA GLU A 96 0.35 -4.48 -12.96
C GLU A 96 1.08 -5.01 -11.72
N LYS A 97 2.28 -4.50 -11.44
CA LYS A 97 3.03 -4.88 -10.24
C LYS A 97 2.31 -4.48 -8.96
N CYS A 98 1.74 -3.28 -8.92
CA CYS A 98 0.98 -2.80 -7.77
C CYS A 98 -0.24 -3.69 -7.51
N MET A 99 -0.99 -3.99 -8.55
CA MET A 99 -2.17 -4.86 -8.46
C MET A 99 -1.81 -6.26 -7.98
N ALA A 100 -0.77 -6.85 -8.56
CA ALA A 100 -0.30 -8.18 -8.19
C ALA A 100 0.16 -8.23 -6.73
N LYS A 101 0.88 -7.22 -6.27
CA LYS A 101 1.37 -7.14 -4.89
C LYS A 101 0.24 -6.99 -3.89
N ARG A 102 -0.75 -6.15 -4.18
CA ARG A 102 -1.92 -5.98 -3.30
C ARG A 102 -2.78 -7.26 -3.28
N ASN A 103 -2.95 -7.95 -4.40
CA ASN A 103 -3.65 -9.23 -4.44
C ASN A 103 -2.93 -10.29 -3.61
N GLU A 104 -1.60 -10.32 -3.64
CA GLU A 104 -0.79 -11.20 -2.78
C GLU A 104 -1.02 -10.88 -1.30
N LEU A 105 -1.03 -9.60 -0.93
CA LEU A 105 -1.32 -9.15 0.43
C LEU A 105 -2.72 -9.59 0.87
N VAL A 106 -3.73 -9.40 0.04
CA VAL A 106 -5.12 -9.83 0.32
C VAL A 106 -5.17 -11.35 0.55
N SER A 107 -4.48 -12.12 -0.28
CA SER A 107 -4.40 -13.57 -0.12
C SER A 107 -3.83 -13.98 1.24
N GLN A 108 -2.79 -13.27 1.70
CA GLN A 108 -2.21 -13.51 3.02
C GLN A 108 -3.18 -13.11 4.15
N VAL A 109 -3.88 -11.99 4.00
CA VAL A 109 -4.89 -11.55 4.97
C VAL A 109 -6.03 -12.56 5.08
N GLU A 110 -6.46 -13.14 3.96
CA GLU A 110 -7.48 -14.20 3.95
C GLU A 110 -7.08 -15.42 4.77
N SER A 111 -5.79 -15.73 4.83
CA SER A 111 -5.28 -16.87 5.60
C SER A 111 -5.29 -16.64 7.11
N ILE A 112 -5.49 -15.41 7.58
CA ILE A 112 -5.53 -15.10 9.01
C ILE A 112 -6.92 -15.44 9.54
N PRO A 113 -7.03 -16.28 10.62
CA PRO A 113 -8.33 -16.57 11.21
C PRO A 113 -9.07 -15.32 11.66
N ALA A 114 -10.37 -15.27 11.44
CA ALA A 114 -11.20 -14.09 11.74
C ALA A 114 -11.11 -13.66 13.20
N GLU A 115 -11.02 -14.60 14.14
CA GLU A 115 -10.92 -14.33 15.57
C GLU A 115 -9.64 -13.57 15.95
N LYS A 116 -8.58 -13.68 15.15
CA LYS A 116 -7.31 -12.97 15.42
C LYS A 116 -7.41 -11.47 15.21
N PHE A 117 -8.37 -11.02 14.44
CA PHE A 117 -8.54 -9.58 14.14
C PHE A 117 -8.94 -8.75 15.36
N ALA A 118 -9.54 -9.36 16.37
CA ALA A 118 -9.91 -8.70 17.61
C ALA A 118 -8.88 -8.86 18.73
N GLU A 119 -7.88 -9.69 18.54
CA GLU A 119 -6.80 -9.92 19.52
C GLU A 119 -5.82 -8.74 19.49
N GLN A 120 -5.38 -8.34 20.69
CA GLN A 120 -4.35 -7.30 20.81
C GLN A 120 -2.97 -7.89 20.63
N PHE A 121 -2.12 -7.16 19.96
CA PHE A 121 -0.69 -7.48 19.86
C PHE A 121 0.14 -6.21 20.10
N ILE A 122 1.41 -6.40 20.38
CA ILE A 122 2.35 -5.31 20.64
C ILE A 122 3.09 -4.99 19.34
N PHE A 123 2.98 -3.73 18.92
CA PHE A 123 3.66 -3.20 17.75
C PHE A 123 4.62 -2.11 18.24
N GLY A 124 5.89 -2.48 18.44
CA GLY A 124 6.84 -1.58 19.07
C GLY A 124 6.42 -1.31 20.52
N ARG A 125 6.01 -0.07 20.82
CA ARG A 125 5.50 0.34 22.14
C ARG A 125 3.98 0.46 22.17
N THR A 126 3.32 0.19 21.07
CA THR A 126 1.88 0.40 20.91
C THR A 126 1.15 -0.94 20.96
N ARG A 127 0.03 -0.99 21.69
CA ARG A 127 -0.90 -2.12 21.64
C ARG A 127 -2.03 -1.78 20.71
N LEU A 128 -2.29 -2.66 19.75
CA LEU A 128 -3.42 -2.51 18.84
C LEU A 128 -3.90 -3.87 18.36
N THR A 129 -5.09 -3.88 17.81
CA THR A 129 -5.66 -5.05 17.14
C THR A 129 -5.29 -5.02 15.66
N LEU A 130 -5.44 -6.18 14.99
CA LEU A 130 -5.30 -6.22 13.52
C LEU A 130 -6.33 -5.33 12.83
N LYS A 131 -7.54 -5.21 13.38
CA LYS A 131 -8.55 -4.28 12.86
C LYS A 131 -8.03 -2.86 12.82
N GLU A 132 -7.44 -2.40 13.92
CA GLU A 132 -6.88 -1.05 14.02
C GLU A 132 -5.71 -0.87 13.05
N TYR A 133 -4.81 -1.85 12.98
CA TYR A 133 -3.66 -1.82 12.07
C TYR A 133 -4.10 -1.69 10.62
N PHE A 134 -5.03 -2.54 10.16
CA PHE A 134 -5.51 -2.48 8.79
C PHE A 134 -6.43 -1.29 8.53
N SER A 135 -7.13 -0.78 9.54
CA SER A 135 -7.90 0.46 9.41
C SER A 135 -6.97 1.63 9.08
N ASP A 136 -5.86 1.75 9.79
CA ASP A 136 -4.86 2.78 9.54
C ASP A 136 -4.21 2.60 8.15
N PHE A 137 -3.95 1.37 7.76
CA PHE A 137 -3.40 1.05 6.44
C PHE A 137 -4.35 1.47 5.31
N ILE A 138 -5.64 1.19 5.46
CA ILE A 138 -6.68 1.59 4.49
C ILE A 138 -6.82 3.11 4.44
N ASP A 139 -6.79 3.79 5.58
CA ASP A 139 -6.87 5.26 5.65
C ASP A 139 -5.67 5.91 4.94
N HIS A 140 -4.49 5.32 5.07
CA HIS A 140 -3.28 5.78 4.37
C HIS A 140 -3.45 5.64 2.85
N ASP A 141 -4.00 4.52 2.38
CA ASP A 141 -4.30 4.33 0.96
C ASP A 141 -5.28 5.39 0.46
N LYS A 142 -6.38 5.61 1.20
CA LYS A 142 -7.40 6.61 0.83
C LYS A 142 -6.84 8.01 0.75
N HIS A 143 -5.95 8.36 1.67
CA HIS A 143 -5.27 9.66 1.64
C HIS A 143 -4.54 9.88 0.31
N HIS A 144 -3.80 8.88 -0.16
CA HIS A 144 -3.09 8.96 -1.45
C HIS A 144 -4.03 8.91 -2.65
N MET A 145 -5.11 8.12 -2.57
CA MET A 145 -6.12 8.07 -3.63
C MET A 145 -6.79 9.44 -3.78
N ASP A 146 -7.12 10.10 -2.68
CA ASP A 146 -7.70 11.45 -2.68
C ASP A 146 -6.73 12.48 -3.25
N GLN A 147 -5.45 12.38 -2.90
CA GLN A 147 -4.40 13.24 -3.44
C GLN A 147 -4.32 13.13 -4.98
N ILE A 148 -4.35 11.92 -5.49
CA ILE A 148 -4.34 11.67 -6.94
C ILE A 148 -5.62 12.18 -7.59
N HIS A 149 -6.78 11.91 -6.97
CA HIS A 149 -8.06 12.39 -7.46
C HIS A 149 -8.09 13.90 -7.58
N ASP A 150 -7.67 14.61 -6.54
CA ASP A 150 -7.61 16.07 -6.53
C ASP A 150 -6.68 16.60 -7.62
N PHE A 151 -5.53 15.96 -7.83
CA PHE A 151 -4.61 16.30 -8.92
C PHE A 151 -5.27 16.14 -10.29
N LEU A 152 -5.94 15.01 -10.51
CA LEU A 152 -6.62 14.71 -11.79
C LEU A 152 -7.75 15.70 -12.07
N MET A 153 -8.45 16.18 -11.05
CA MET A 153 -9.53 17.15 -11.20
C MET A 153 -9.02 18.53 -11.62
N ARG A 154 -7.72 18.82 -11.43
CA ARG A 154 -7.09 20.08 -11.82
C ARG A 154 -6.47 20.04 -13.23
N GLN A 155 -6.51 18.90 -13.90
CA GLN A 155 -5.95 18.74 -15.25
C GLN A 155 -6.89 19.22 -16.36
#